data_6070de15996d9c5f8757fbbb31ac6c3d
#
_entry.id   6070de15996d9c5f8757fbbb31ac6c3d
#
_cell.length_a   1.000
_cell.length_b   1.000
_cell.length_c   1.000
_cell.angle_alpha   90.00
_cell.angle_beta   90.00
_cell.angle_gamma   90.00
#
_symmetry.space_group_name_H-M   'P 1'
#
loop_
_entity.id
_entity.type
_entity.pdbx_description
1 polymer ?
#
loop_
_entity_poly.entity_id
_entity_poly.type
_entity_poly.pdbx_seq_one_letter_code
_entity_poly.pdbx_strand_id
1 'polypeptide(L)'
;MSGAVKSNVFGSSGSVAAAAGGLKWEAVVTASTVTVESNRGYFVNTTSNACTVTLPASPSVGDQVILLDYARTWDTNAITIDSNGNDFQNQSDDYIVDYDTEGQGINIVFSGSTNGWIPNSDIANALTPVAPTIQRGIFAFGLTSAAVGVSNLVNTSGVIAADVSAVDTNGRSLAGSNYGGDKAIFAFGRTGTPALNVSRLVNNSGVIGNDVTGVGTIRYGCQAVSYGSSGQAVFAYGNADPNFYSMSNKVSSSGVVASDTTGVGTARQELGATEFGDGLGIFAYGVTAEGNVSLSNKVNTSGVIASDVTGVGTARQGLDGVSYGGDKGIFAYAGSSATDFGTVTNRVSNTGVIASDGQTAGTTRYANMAAPFGGDQGIFAYGNGSGGRISLSNKVSNAGIVASDVSGVGTARMQGAGAGYGYS
;
A
#
# COMPACT_ATOMS: atom_id res chain seq x y z
N MET A 1 38.10 -45.41 -22.66
CA MET A 1 36.66 -45.30 -23.01
C MET A 1 35.87 -44.39 -22.11
N SER A 2 36.35 -44.08 -20.93
CA SER A 2 35.65 -43.15 -20.06
C SER A 2 35.59 -41.70 -20.58
N GLY A 3 36.57 -41.32 -21.38
CA GLY A 3 36.59 -39.99 -22.00
C GLY A 3 35.54 -39.78 -23.09
N ALA A 4 35.28 -40.82 -23.83
CA ALA A 4 34.27 -40.75 -24.86
C ALA A 4 32.84 -40.72 -24.29
N VAL A 5 32.65 -41.39 -23.19
CA VAL A 5 31.36 -41.35 -22.50
C VAL A 5 31.15 -40.00 -21.84
N LYS A 6 32.22 -39.44 -21.33
CA LYS A 6 32.14 -38.09 -20.79
C LYS A 6 31.91 -37.06 -21.87
N SER A 7 32.52 -37.30 -22.99
CA SER A 7 32.25 -36.47 -24.12
C SER A 7 30.81 -36.66 -24.58
N ASN A 8 30.24 -37.80 -24.45
CA ASN A 8 28.86 -37.95 -24.88
C ASN A 8 27.80 -37.50 -23.90
N VAL A 9 28.03 -37.72 -22.74
CA VAL A 9 27.02 -37.32 -21.77
C VAL A 9 27.05 -35.83 -21.68
N PHE A 10 28.19 -35.44 -21.62
CA PHE A 10 28.36 -34.04 -21.68
C PHE A 10 29.04 -33.65 -22.92
N GLY A 11 29.48 -34.68 -23.52
CA GLY A 11 30.31 -34.41 -24.45
C GLY A 11 29.85 -34.56 -25.78
N SER A 12 29.20 -35.50 -25.88
CA SER A 12 28.42 -35.31 -26.95
C SER A 12 27.74 -34.17 -26.43
N SER A 13 27.58 -34.22 -25.24
CA SER A 13 27.61 -33.08 -24.47
C SER A 13 28.85 -32.29 -24.59
N GLY A 14 29.95 -32.80 -24.75
CA GLY A 14 31.14 -32.13 -24.82
C GLY A 14 31.35 -31.44 -26.10
N SER A 15 31.06 -32.10 -27.14
CA SER A 15 30.95 -31.41 -28.44
C SER A 15 29.82 -30.43 -28.39
N VAL A 16 28.82 -30.79 -27.73
CA VAL A 16 27.78 -29.88 -27.31
C VAL A 16 28.37 -28.80 -26.43
N ALA A 17 29.17 -29.12 -25.47
CA ALA A 17 29.76 -28.15 -24.58
C ALA A 17 30.84 -27.29 -25.24
N ALA A 18 31.50 -27.82 -26.19
CA ALA A 18 32.41 -27.01 -26.97
C ALA A 18 31.66 -26.18 -28.00
N ALA A 19 30.62 -26.71 -28.54
CA ALA A 19 29.59 -25.92 -29.23
C ALA A 19 28.81 -25.01 -28.28
N ALA A 20 28.65 -25.46 -27.09
CA ALA A 20 28.33 -24.64 -25.99
C ALA A 20 29.53 -23.77 -25.58
N GLY A 21 30.07 -23.03 -26.44
CA GLY A 21 30.43 -21.72 -26.06
C GLY A 21 29.19 -21.13 -25.44
N GLY A 22 29.03 -21.32 -24.14
CA GLY A 22 27.86 -20.84 -23.42
C GLY A 22 27.69 -19.37 -23.73
N LEU A 23 26.52 -18.86 -23.69
CA LEU A 23 26.25 -17.46 -23.92
C LEU A 23 27.30 -16.61 -23.21
N LYS A 24 28.15 -15.94 -23.97
CA LYS A 24 29.20 -15.10 -23.41
C LYS A 24 28.59 -13.75 -23.08
N TRP A 25 28.71 -13.34 -21.84
CA TRP A 25 28.30 -12.03 -21.40
C TRP A 25 29.42 -11.01 -21.68
N GLU A 26 29.01 -9.88 -22.22
CA GLU A 26 29.90 -8.77 -22.54
C GLU A 26 29.89 -7.72 -21.41
N ALA A 27 30.79 -6.76 -21.48
CA ALA A 27 30.82 -5.65 -20.53
C ALA A 27 29.54 -4.81 -20.58
N VAL A 28 29.23 -4.11 -19.49
CA VAL A 28 28.04 -3.24 -19.42
C VAL A 28 28.13 -2.15 -20.49
N VAL A 29 27.10 -2.08 -21.31
CA VAL A 29 26.96 -1.04 -22.36
C VAL A 29 26.39 0.22 -21.68
N THR A 30 27.10 1.34 -21.86
CA THR A 30 26.67 2.68 -21.38
C THR A 30 26.59 3.70 -22.53
N ALA A 31 26.91 3.29 -23.75
CA ALA A 31 26.84 4.12 -24.93
C ALA A 31 25.41 4.26 -25.45
N SER A 32 25.14 5.34 -26.20
CA SER A 32 23.86 5.54 -26.87
C SER A 32 23.62 4.63 -28.08
N THR A 33 24.64 3.90 -28.53
CA THR A 33 24.56 2.91 -29.60
C THR A 33 25.49 1.74 -29.33
N VAL A 34 25.09 0.53 -29.70
CA VAL A 34 25.92 -0.68 -29.63
C VAL A 34 25.59 -1.63 -30.78
N THR A 35 26.60 -2.16 -31.45
CA THR A 35 26.41 -3.29 -32.36
C THR A 35 26.72 -4.58 -31.63
N VAL A 36 25.77 -5.50 -31.59
CA VAL A 36 25.87 -6.74 -30.85
C VAL A 36 26.29 -7.91 -31.75
N GLU A 37 26.86 -8.93 -31.10
CA GLU A 37 27.31 -10.15 -31.79
C GLU A 37 26.33 -11.30 -31.50
N SER A 38 26.20 -12.25 -32.44
CA SER A 38 25.44 -13.49 -32.26
C SER A 38 25.97 -14.29 -31.08
N ASN A 39 25.03 -14.91 -30.34
CA ASN A 39 25.28 -15.78 -29.18
C ASN A 39 25.99 -15.07 -28.02
N ARG A 40 25.64 -13.79 -27.81
CA ARG A 40 26.13 -12.94 -26.73
C ARG A 40 24.98 -12.42 -25.86
N GLY A 41 25.31 -12.16 -24.59
CA GLY A 41 24.45 -11.44 -23.65
C GLY A 41 25.04 -10.07 -23.31
N TYR A 42 24.20 -9.07 -23.22
CA TYR A 42 24.57 -7.69 -22.92
C TYR A 42 23.74 -7.14 -21.77
N PHE A 43 24.41 -6.47 -20.86
CA PHE A 43 23.78 -5.62 -19.86
C PHE A 43 23.77 -4.20 -20.41
N VAL A 44 22.58 -3.63 -20.65
CA VAL A 44 22.44 -2.28 -21.23
C VAL A 44 22.00 -1.31 -20.14
N ASN A 45 22.87 -0.35 -19.83
CA ASN A 45 22.63 0.68 -18.83
C ASN A 45 22.21 1.98 -19.52
N THR A 46 20.94 2.31 -19.43
CA THR A 46 20.35 3.52 -20.03
C THR A 46 20.15 4.66 -19.04
N THR A 47 20.77 4.61 -17.85
CA THR A 47 20.63 5.67 -16.83
C THR A 47 20.84 7.09 -17.36
N SER A 48 21.78 7.27 -18.30
CA SER A 48 22.15 8.59 -18.82
C SER A 48 21.58 8.91 -20.21
N ASN A 49 21.21 7.90 -21.00
CA ASN A 49 20.70 8.04 -22.37
C ASN A 49 20.02 6.77 -22.86
N ALA A 50 19.09 6.91 -23.79
CA ALA A 50 18.56 5.80 -24.56
C ALA A 50 19.66 5.12 -25.38
N CYS A 51 19.47 3.85 -25.80
CA CYS A 51 20.47 3.10 -26.53
C CYS A 51 19.87 2.41 -27.78
N THR A 52 20.42 2.65 -28.94
CA THR A 52 20.12 1.86 -30.14
C THR A 52 21.01 0.61 -30.16
N VAL A 53 20.38 -0.55 -30.21
CA VAL A 53 21.03 -1.86 -30.27
C VAL A 53 20.93 -2.41 -31.70
N THR A 54 22.03 -2.38 -32.45
CA THR A 54 22.10 -2.89 -33.82
C THR A 54 22.43 -4.39 -33.80
N LEU A 55 21.52 -5.22 -34.32
CA LEU A 55 21.65 -6.67 -34.37
C LEU A 55 22.66 -7.10 -35.47
N PRO A 56 23.16 -8.37 -35.44
CA PRO A 56 24.06 -8.86 -36.47
C PRO A 56 23.47 -8.79 -37.89
N ALA A 57 24.23 -8.25 -38.85
CA ALA A 57 23.78 -8.10 -40.23
C ALA A 57 23.67 -9.42 -41.00
N SER A 58 24.43 -10.45 -40.63
CA SER A 58 24.45 -11.75 -41.29
C SER A 58 24.32 -12.90 -40.30
N PRO A 59 23.18 -13.01 -39.61
CA PRO A 59 22.96 -14.06 -38.62
C PRO A 59 22.65 -15.40 -39.28
N SER A 60 22.95 -16.48 -38.59
CA SER A 60 22.53 -17.85 -38.93
C SER A 60 21.27 -18.25 -38.15
N VAL A 61 20.47 -19.12 -38.76
CA VAL A 61 19.27 -19.65 -38.04
C VAL A 61 19.67 -20.27 -36.71
N GLY A 62 19.02 -19.81 -35.61
CA GLY A 62 19.31 -20.22 -34.27
C GLY A 62 20.30 -19.31 -33.52
N ASP A 63 20.93 -18.34 -34.19
CA ASP A 63 21.70 -17.30 -33.50
C ASP A 63 20.76 -16.53 -32.54
N GLN A 64 21.28 -16.17 -31.36
CA GLN A 64 20.53 -15.45 -30.36
C GLN A 64 21.31 -14.30 -29.75
N VAL A 65 20.58 -13.31 -29.29
CA VAL A 65 21.09 -12.17 -28.51
C VAL A 65 20.23 -12.01 -27.27
N ILE A 66 20.87 -11.85 -26.11
CA ILE A 66 20.15 -11.55 -24.88
C ILE A 66 20.51 -10.15 -24.41
N LEU A 67 19.50 -9.35 -24.12
CA LEU A 67 19.64 -7.99 -23.61
C LEU A 67 18.96 -7.91 -22.26
N LEU A 68 19.63 -7.29 -21.28
CA LEU A 68 19.10 -7.09 -19.92
C LEU A 68 19.20 -5.63 -19.52
N ASP A 69 18.13 -5.09 -18.96
CA ASP A 69 18.14 -3.77 -18.32
C ASP A 69 19.02 -3.79 -17.06
N TYR A 70 20.21 -3.20 -17.17
CA TYR A 70 21.21 -3.23 -16.10
C TYR A 70 20.83 -2.38 -14.90
N ALA A 71 20.22 -1.22 -15.12
CA ALA A 71 19.97 -0.21 -14.10
C ALA A 71 18.47 0.00 -13.82
N ARG A 72 17.59 -0.79 -14.45
CA ARG A 72 16.14 -0.65 -14.36
C ARG A 72 15.68 0.74 -14.84
N THR A 73 16.16 1.17 -15.99
CA THR A 73 15.93 2.52 -16.52
C THR A 73 15.39 2.53 -17.95
N TRP A 74 14.99 1.38 -18.52
CA TRP A 74 14.43 1.35 -19.86
C TRP A 74 13.07 2.03 -19.97
N ASP A 75 12.31 2.12 -18.86
CA ASP A 75 11.08 2.91 -18.79
C ASP A 75 11.30 4.42 -18.90
N THR A 76 12.49 4.89 -18.54
CA THR A 76 12.87 6.31 -18.61
C THR A 76 13.63 6.61 -19.91
N ASN A 77 14.52 5.71 -20.30
CA ASN A 77 15.34 5.79 -21.51
C ASN A 77 15.35 4.42 -22.19
N ALA A 78 14.42 4.21 -23.12
CA ALA A 78 14.22 2.94 -23.81
C ALA A 78 15.45 2.48 -24.61
N ILE A 79 15.51 1.19 -24.92
CA ILE A 79 16.36 0.68 -25.98
C ILE A 79 15.56 0.54 -27.27
N THR A 80 16.15 0.88 -28.39
CA THR A 80 15.60 0.69 -29.74
C THR A 80 16.40 -0.40 -30.46
N ILE A 81 15.72 -1.39 -31.03
CA ILE A 81 16.33 -2.45 -31.83
C ILE A 81 16.44 -2.00 -33.29
N ASP A 82 17.64 -2.02 -33.82
CA ASP A 82 17.94 -1.92 -35.21
C ASP A 82 18.27 -3.32 -35.75
N SER A 83 17.41 -3.87 -36.59
CA SER A 83 17.52 -5.24 -37.09
C SER A 83 18.58 -5.39 -38.20
N ASN A 84 19.22 -4.28 -38.60
CA ASN A 84 20.40 -4.25 -39.48
C ASN A 84 20.17 -4.96 -40.81
N GLY A 85 19.11 -4.59 -41.51
CA GLY A 85 18.76 -5.11 -42.84
C GLY A 85 18.04 -6.48 -42.81
N ASN A 86 17.70 -7.02 -41.63
CA ASN A 86 16.91 -8.23 -41.51
C ASN A 86 15.49 -7.89 -41.03
N ASP A 87 14.55 -8.76 -41.33
CA ASP A 87 13.21 -8.62 -40.77
C ASP A 87 13.20 -8.82 -39.26
N PHE A 88 12.22 -8.21 -38.59
CA PHE A 88 11.90 -8.42 -37.18
C PHE A 88 10.42 -8.84 -37.07
N GLN A 89 10.14 -10.10 -36.70
CA GLN A 89 8.79 -10.67 -36.70
C GLN A 89 8.02 -10.45 -38.01
N ASN A 90 8.68 -10.69 -39.13
CA ASN A 90 8.15 -10.48 -40.51
C ASN A 90 7.83 -9.00 -40.82
N GLN A 91 8.36 -8.05 -40.06
CA GLN A 91 8.35 -6.64 -40.40
C GLN A 91 9.71 -6.26 -40.98
N SER A 92 9.70 -5.39 -41.98
CA SER A 92 10.94 -4.92 -42.59
C SER A 92 11.82 -4.11 -41.63
N ASP A 93 13.09 -3.92 -42.01
CA ASP A 93 14.09 -3.22 -41.21
C ASP A 93 13.71 -1.76 -40.82
N ASP A 94 12.74 -1.15 -41.50
CA ASP A 94 12.22 0.17 -41.15
C ASP A 94 11.28 0.13 -39.95
N TYR A 95 10.88 -1.07 -39.46
CA TYR A 95 10.00 -1.19 -38.33
C TYR A 95 10.76 -0.94 -37.02
N ILE A 96 10.35 0.09 -36.28
CA ILE A 96 10.97 0.47 -35.01
C ILE A 96 10.44 -0.44 -33.92
N VAL A 97 11.35 -1.06 -33.18
CA VAL A 97 11.04 -1.91 -32.02
C VAL A 97 11.70 -1.31 -30.78
N ASP A 98 10.91 -0.75 -29.90
CA ASP A 98 11.36 -0.22 -28.63
C ASP A 98 11.02 -1.17 -27.48
N TYR A 99 11.92 -1.27 -26.51
CA TYR A 99 11.70 -1.93 -25.23
C TYR A 99 11.86 -0.90 -24.13
N ASP A 100 10.77 -0.60 -23.46
CA ASP A 100 10.58 0.53 -22.54
C ASP A 100 10.06 0.11 -21.16
N THR A 101 10.24 -1.14 -20.79
CA THR A 101 9.76 -1.65 -19.49
C THR A 101 10.90 -1.78 -18.49
N GLU A 102 10.71 -1.22 -17.31
CA GLU A 102 11.66 -1.28 -16.19
C GLU A 102 12.05 -2.72 -15.84
N GLY A 103 13.36 -3.00 -15.82
CA GLY A 103 13.90 -4.31 -15.46
C GLY A 103 13.65 -5.42 -16.49
N GLN A 104 13.36 -5.08 -17.73
CA GLN A 104 13.08 -6.02 -18.81
C GLN A 104 14.30 -6.84 -19.20
N GLY A 105 14.08 -8.08 -19.58
CA GLY A 105 15.09 -8.96 -20.19
C GLY A 105 14.51 -9.61 -21.42
N ILE A 106 15.26 -9.57 -22.53
CA ILE A 106 14.82 -10.05 -23.84
C ILE A 106 15.81 -11.08 -24.35
N ASN A 107 15.31 -12.18 -24.92
CA ASN A 107 16.08 -13.09 -25.75
C ASN A 107 15.50 -13.05 -27.17
N ILE A 108 16.31 -12.67 -28.14
CA ILE A 108 15.92 -12.55 -29.55
C ILE A 108 16.67 -13.62 -30.34
N VAL A 109 15.94 -14.42 -31.12
CA VAL A 109 16.50 -15.54 -31.92
C VAL A 109 16.25 -15.30 -33.40
N PHE A 110 17.26 -15.48 -34.22
CA PHE A 110 17.10 -15.42 -35.66
C PHE A 110 16.47 -16.71 -36.23
N SER A 111 15.32 -16.57 -36.85
CA SER A 111 14.52 -17.67 -37.38
C SER A 111 14.73 -17.96 -38.87
N GLY A 112 15.46 -17.11 -39.59
CA GLY A 112 15.65 -17.15 -41.01
C GLY A 112 15.17 -15.89 -41.72
N SER A 113 15.36 -15.80 -43.01
CA SER A 113 15.10 -14.59 -43.81
C SER A 113 13.61 -14.24 -43.96
N THR A 114 12.69 -15.15 -43.65
CA THR A 114 11.25 -14.90 -43.82
C THR A 114 10.64 -14.13 -42.66
N ASN A 115 11.04 -14.43 -41.45
CA ASN A 115 10.50 -13.77 -40.24
C ASN A 115 11.58 -13.00 -39.49
N GLY A 116 12.85 -13.16 -39.88
CA GLY A 116 13.96 -12.44 -39.28
C GLY A 116 14.20 -12.82 -37.81
N TRP A 117 14.43 -11.82 -37.01
CA TRP A 117 14.61 -11.91 -35.56
C TRP A 117 13.27 -12.02 -34.84
N ILE A 118 13.17 -12.96 -33.92
CA ILE A 118 11.95 -13.21 -33.14
C ILE A 118 12.28 -13.21 -31.64
N PRO A 119 11.63 -12.37 -30.83
CA PRO A 119 11.71 -12.48 -29.38
C PRO A 119 11.11 -13.82 -28.93
N ASN A 120 11.88 -14.66 -28.24
CA ASN A 120 11.38 -15.92 -27.70
C ASN A 120 11.15 -15.86 -26.17
N SER A 121 11.69 -14.86 -25.50
CA SER A 121 11.34 -14.52 -24.14
C SER A 121 11.42 -13.02 -23.96
N ASP A 122 10.38 -12.46 -23.41
CA ASP A 122 10.24 -11.07 -23.04
C ASP A 122 9.82 -11.07 -21.57
N ILE A 123 10.83 -11.07 -20.71
CA ILE A 123 10.60 -11.14 -19.27
C ILE A 123 10.87 -9.76 -18.69
N ALA A 124 9.82 -9.02 -18.42
CA ALA A 124 9.89 -7.96 -17.43
C ALA A 124 10.32 -8.60 -16.10
N ASN A 125 11.45 -8.15 -15.55
CA ASN A 125 12.01 -8.74 -14.36
C ASN A 125 10.93 -8.74 -13.24
N ALA A 126 10.54 -9.93 -12.80
CA ALA A 126 9.59 -10.14 -11.72
C ALA A 126 10.06 -9.61 -10.35
N LEU A 127 11.20 -8.95 -10.32
CA LEU A 127 11.70 -8.19 -9.18
C LEU A 127 11.35 -6.70 -9.27
N THR A 128 10.14 -6.35 -9.59
CA THR A 128 9.51 -5.33 -8.79
C THR A 128 9.30 -6.01 -7.43
N PRO A 129 10.00 -5.65 -6.37
CA PRO A 129 9.57 -6.11 -5.06
C PRO A 129 8.15 -5.61 -4.96
N VAL A 130 7.18 -6.51 -5.03
CA VAL A 130 5.85 -6.20 -4.49
C VAL A 130 6.18 -5.78 -3.07
N ALA A 131 6.05 -4.49 -2.78
CA ALA A 131 6.29 -3.99 -1.45
C ALA A 131 5.48 -4.89 -0.53
N PRO A 132 6.12 -5.57 0.44
CA PRO A 132 5.41 -6.55 1.23
C PRO A 132 4.22 -5.84 1.85
N THR A 133 3.03 -6.30 1.53
CA THR A 133 1.79 -5.69 1.99
C THR A 133 1.58 -5.98 3.47
N ILE A 134 1.00 -5.05 4.19
CA ILE A 134 0.61 -5.25 5.59
C ILE A 134 -0.29 -6.48 5.69
N GLN A 135 0.14 -7.45 6.47
CA GLN A 135 -0.54 -8.74 6.58
C GLN A 135 -1.38 -8.89 7.85
N ARG A 136 -1.15 -8.08 8.86
CA ARG A 136 -1.77 -8.18 10.18
C ARG A 136 -2.34 -6.85 10.62
N GLY A 137 -3.39 -6.91 11.44
CA GLY A 137 -3.99 -5.75 12.06
C GLY A 137 -3.86 -5.77 13.58
N ILE A 138 -4.08 -4.61 14.18
CA ILE A 138 -4.17 -4.44 15.63
C ILE A 138 -5.28 -3.45 15.95
N PHE A 139 -6.12 -3.79 16.92
CA PHE A 139 -7.05 -2.87 17.57
C PHE A 139 -6.53 -2.55 18.94
N ALA A 140 -6.48 -1.29 19.32
CA ALA A 140 -5.96 -0.90 20.62
C ALA A 140 -6.75 0.24 21.25
N PHE A 141 -6.66 0.31 22.56
CA PHE A 141 -7.26 1.35 23.39
C PHE A 141 -8.80 1.37 23.30
N GLY A 142 -9.40 2.46 23.76
CA GLY A 142 -10.84 2.69 23.69
C GLY A 142 -11.47 3.04 25.01
N LEU A 143 -12.80 3.00 25.04
CA LEU A 143 -13.65 3.34 26.15
C LEU A 143 -14.56 2.16 26.53
N THR A 144 -14.44 1.74 27.79
CA THR A 144 -15.46 0.95 28.52
C THR A 144 -16.21 1.92 29.46
N SER A 145 -16.33 1.67 30.72
CA SER A 145 -16.74 2.69 31.71
C SER A 145 -15.68 3.79 31.88
N ALA A 146 -14.41 3.47 31.57
CA ALA A 146 -13.26 4.37 31.56
C ALA A 146 -12.40 4.10 30.33
N ALA A 147 -11.43 4.97 30.04
CA ALA A 147 -10.42 4.71 29.02
C ALA A 147 -9.61 3.45 29.36
N VAL A 148 -9.33 2.63 28.34
CA VAL A 148 -8.58 1.38 28.50
C VAL A 148 -7.37 1.35 27.56
N GLY A 149 -6.38 0.50 27.88
CA GLY A 149 -5.19 0.31 27.08
C GLY A 149 -5.08 -1.07 26.43
N VAL A 150 -6.10 -1.92 26.53
CA VAL A 150 -6.09 -3.28 25.96
C VAL A 150 -5.91 -3.25 24.45
N SER A 151 -5.24 -4.27 23.89
CA SER A 151 -5.10 -4.46 22.46
C SER A 151 -5.49 -5.88 22.04
N ASN A 152 -5.85 -6.02 20.75
CA ASN A 152 -6.19 -7.30 20.13
C ASN A 152 -5.51 -7.37 18.78
N LEU A 153 -4.70 -8.39 18.58
CA LEU A 153 -4.04 -8.64 17.32
C LEU A 153 -5.00 -9.30 16.33
N VAL A 154 -4.86 -8.96 15.06
CA VAL A 154 -5.58 -9.59 13.94
C VAL A 154 -4.56 -10.33 13.08
N ASN A 155 -4.77 -11.62 12.86
CA ASN A 155 -3.87 -12.41 12.04
C ASN A 155 -4.14 -12.23 10.53
N THR A 156 -3.33 -12.85 9.70
CA THR A 156 -3.42 -12.81 8.23
C THR A 156 -4.74 -13.30 7.64
N SER A 157 -5.54 -14.04 8.41
CA SER A 157 -6.88 -14.52 8.03
C SER A 157 -8.02 -13.67 8.64
N GLY A 158 -7.70 -12.53 9.28
CA GLY A 158 -8.68 -11.66 9.91
C GLY A 158 -9.33 -12.26 11.17
N VAL A 159 -8.62 -13.10 11.91
CA VAL A 159 -9.07 -13.61 13.20
C VAL A 159 -8.52 -12.70 14.31
N ILE A 160 -9.40 -12.18 15.13
CA ILE A 160 -9.05 -11.34 16.29
C ILE A 160 -8.61 -12.23 17.44
N ALA A 161 -7.47 -11.95 18.04
CA ALA A 161 -6.97 -12.63 19.24
C ALA A 161 -7.58 -12.04 20.52
N ALA A 162 -7.47 -12.78 21.63
CA ALA A 162 -7.88 -12.31 22.96
C ALA A 162 -7.11 -11.04 23.38
N ASP A 163 -7.63 -10.37 24.41
CA ASP A 163 -7.02 -9.16 24.96
C ASP A 163 -5.56 -9.38 25.40
N VAL A 164 -4.72 -8.45 24.98
CA VAL A 164 -3.38 -8.23 25.53
C VAL A 164 -3.46 -7.05 26.47
N SER A 165 -2.88 -7.19 27.67
CA SER A 165 -2.89 -6.14 28.70
C SER A 165 -2.29 -4.84 28.21
N ALA A 166 -2.79 -3.74 28.74
CA ALA A 166 -2.29 -2.40 28.46
C ALA A 166 -0.80 -2.27 28.77
N VAL A 167 -0.14 -1.51 27.94
CA VAL A 167 1.18 -0.96 28.22
C VAL A 167 1.02 0.55 28.43
N ASP A 168 1.52 1.07 29.57
CA ASP A 168 1.56 2.49 29.88
C ASP A 168 0.14 3.16 29.98
N THR A 169 -0.04 4.36 29.45
CA THR A 169 -1.23 5.18 29.67
C THR A 169 -2.45 4.69 28.87
N ASN A 170 -3.59 4.47 29.54
CA ASN A 170 -4.86 4.20 28.88
C ASN A 170 -5.26 5.34 27.94
N GLY A 171 -6.06 5.06 26.90
CA GLY A 171 -6.47 6.07 25.94
C GLY A 171 -7.78 5.75 25.24
N ARG A 172 -8.45 6.80 24.75
CA ARG A 172 -9.64 6.72 23.89
C ARG A 172 -9.67 7.87 22.90
N SER A 173 -10.48 7.76 21.85
CA SER A 173 -10.61 8.78 20.79
C SER A 173 -9.26 9.18 20.17
N LEU A 174 -8.34 8.23 20.08
CA LEU A 174 -7.04 8.35 19.45
C LEU A 174 -7.14 7.86 18.00
N ALA A 175 -6.12 8.10 17.22
CA ALA A 175 -5.99 7.59 15.86
C ALA A 175 -4.86 6.56 15.76
N GLY A 176 -4.93 5.70 14.75
CA GLY A 176 -3.92 4.71 14.41
C GLY A 176 -3.61 4.69 12.92
N SER A 177 -2.38 4.40 12.57
CA SER A 177 -1.92 4.19 11.19
C SER A 177 -0.71 3.28 11.16
N ASN A 178 -0.43 2.69 10.01
CA ASN A 178 0.84 2.03 9.75
C ASN A 178 1.95 3.05 9.44
N TYR A 179 3.20 2.70 9.75
CA TYR A 179 4.41 3.42 9.37
C TYR A 179 5.58 2.46 9.19
N GLY A 180 6.66 2.92 8.54
CA GLY A 180 7.87 2.13 8.33
C GLY A 180 7.66 0.87 7.50
N GLY A 181 6.52 0.76 6.85
CA GLY A 181 6.13 -0.37 6.02
C GLY A 181 5.57 -1.57 6.79
N ASP A 182 6.05 -1.87 8.01
CA ASP A 182 5.68 -3.05 8.79
C ASP A 182 5.30 -2.76 10.26
N LYS A 183 5.18 -1.51 10.63
CA LYS A 183 4.92 -1.06 12.00
C LYS A 183 3.65 -0.22 12.07
N ALA A 184 3.13 -0.02 13.29
CA ALA A 184 1.99 0.85 13.52
C ALA A 184 2.28 1.90 14.59
N ILE A 185 1.50 2.96 14.57
CA ILE A 185 1.55 4.05 15.56
C ILE A 185 0.15 4.43 15.98
N PHE A 186 -0.06 4.60 17.28
CA PHE A 186 -1.24 5.22 17.85
C PHE A 186 -0.86 6.55 18.49
N ALA A 187 -1.61 7.62 18.25
CA ALA A 187 -1.28 8.91 18.84
C ALA A 187 -2.50 9.76 19.14
N PHE A 188 -2.27 10.80 19.94
CA PHE A 188 -3.28 11.74 20.41
C PHE A 188 -4.33 11.08 21.30
N GLY A 189 -5.58 11.61 21.28
CA GLY A 189 -6.68 11.07 22.08
C GLY A 189 -6.79 11.71 23.48
N ARG A 190 -7.42 11.00 24.40
CA ARG A 190 -7.57 11.44 25.80
C ARG A 190 -7.78 10.24 26.74
N THR A 191 -7.42 10.41 28.02
CA THR A 191 -7.84 9.50 29.10
C THR A 191 -9.15 9.96 29.75
N GLY A 192 -9.24 11.24 30.01
CA GLY A 192 -10.38 12.00 30.49
C GLY A 192 -10.30 13.42 29.92
N THR A 193 -10.08 14.42 30.75
CA THR A 193 -9.65 15.78 30.39
C THR A 193 -8.30 16.04 31.08
N PRO A 194 -7.29 16.60 30.42
CA PRO A 194 -7.27 17.12 29.06
C PRO A 194 -7.05 16.07 27.96
N ALA A 195 -7.05 16.52 26.70
CA ALA A 195 -6.59 15.76 25.55
C ALA A 195 -5.07 15.50 25.63
N LEU A 196 -4.60 14.56 24.82
CA LEU A 196 -3.20 14.12 24.77
C LEU A 196 -2.57 14.40 23.40
N ASN A 197 -1.24 14.40 23.36
CA ASN A 197 -0.45 14.39 22.13
C ASN A 197 0.66 13.32 22.16
N VAL A 198 0.63 12.41 23.13
CA VAL A 198 1.58 11.28 23.20
C VAL A 198 1.38 10.33 22.01
N SER A 199 2.45 9.65 21.62
CA SER A 199 2.38 8.57 20.62
C SER A 199 2.91 7.27 21.20
N ARG A 200 2.46 6.14 20.64
CA ARG A 200 2.84 4.77 21.02
C ARG A 200 3.16 4.01 19.75
N LEU A 201 4.40 3.56 19.66
CA LEU A 201 4.87 2.78 18.52
C LEU A 201 4.55 1.32 18.70
N VAL A 202 4.13 0.67 17.64
CA VAL A 202 3.90 -0.77 17.56
C VAL A 202 4.96 -1.37 16.66
N ASN A 203 5.69 -2.36 17.16
CA ASN A 203 6.69 -3.03 16.35
C ASN A 203 6.06 -4.02 15.35
N ASN A 204 6.87 -4.61 14.48
CA ASN A 204 6.43 -5.58 13.46
C ASN A 204 5.90 -6.92 14.03
N SER A 205 5.96 -7.12 15.33
CA SER A 205 5.36 -8.26 16.02
C SER A 205 4.04 -7.90 16.72
N GLY A 206 3.58 -6.64 16.60
CA GLY A 206 2.33 -6.17 17.21
C GLY A 206 2.45 -5.78 18.68
N VAL A 207 3.67 -5.61 19.20
CA VAL A 207 3.90 -5.17 20.58
C VAL A 207 3.87 -3.65 20.64
N ILE A 208 2.98 -3.11 21.48
CA ILE A 208 2.87 -1.66 21.75
C ILE A 208 3.98 -1.27 22.73
N GLY A 209 4.80 -0.29 22.38
CA GLY A 209 5.81 0.30 23.24
C GLY A 209 5.24 1.35 24.21
N ASN A 210 6.08 1.84 25.11
CA ASN A 210 5.75 2.91 26.06
C ASN A 210 5.40 4.22 25.37
N ASP A 211 4.75 5.13 26.11
CA ASP A 211 4.43 6.47 25.64
C ASP A 211 5.70 7.22 25.22
N VAL A 212 5.67 7.77 24.01
CA VAL A 212 6.67 8.71 23.51
C VAL A 212 6.19 10.13 23.78
N THR A 213 7.08 10.99 24.24
CA THR A 213 6.79 12.40 24.54
C THR A 213 6.01 13.05 23.41
N GLY A 214 4.91 13.69 23.75
CA GLY A 214 3.97 14.29 22.81
C GLY A 214 4.58 15.46 22.02
N VAL A 215 4.18 15.54 20.75
CA VAL A 215 4.54 16.61 19.83
C VAL A 215 3.26 17.21 19.25
N GLY A 216 3.23 18.52 19.10
CA GLY A 216 2.10 19.27 18.56
C GLY A 216 0.98 19.52 19.56
N THR A 217 -0.10 20.08 19.07
CA THR A 217 -1.28 20.48 19.86
C THR A 217 -2.03 19.25 20.35
N ILE A 218 -2.31 19.17 21.65
CA ILE A 218 -3.14 18.14 22.26
C ILE A 218 -4.52 18.11 21.61
N ARG A 219 -5.02 16.93 21.25
CA ARG A 219 -6.36 16.77 20.66
C ARG A 219 -6.84 15.31 20.68
N TYR A 220 -8.13 15.11 20.48
CA TYR A 220 -8.77 13.82 20.35
C TYR A 220 -9.75 13.80 19.17
N GLY A 221 -10.27 12.63 18.80
CA GLY A 221 -11.19 12.49 17.66
C GLY A 221 -10.54 12.85 16.31
N CYS A 222 -9.22 12.88 16.24
CA CYS A 222 -8.45 12.96 15.00
C CYS A 222 -8.46 11.60 14.29
N GLN A 223 -7.98 11.57 13.05
CA GLN A 223 -7.72 10.35 12.29
C GLN A 223 -6.33 10.36 11.68
N ALA A 224 -5.90 9.19 11.21
CA ALA A 224 -4.60 9.03 10.58
C ALA A 224 -4.68 8.16 9.33
N VAL A 225 -3.77 8.40 8.41
CA VAL A 225 -3.62 7.59 7.20
C VAL A 225 -2.16 7.55 6.78
N SER A 226 -1.70 6.43 6.26
CA SER A 226 -0.39 6.33 5.64
C SER A 226 -0.39 6.95 4.24
N TYR A 227 0.80 7.34 3.78
CA TYR A 227 1.00 7.90 2.44
C TYR A 227 2.40 7.60 1.91
N GLY A 228 2.55 7.68 0.60
CA GLY A 228 3.79 7.42 -0.11
C GLY A 228 4.26 5.97 -0.01
N SER A 229 5.31 5.63 -0.73
CA SER A 229 5.90 4.29 -0.75
C SER A 229 6.90 4.02 0.38
N SER A 230 7.26 5.07 1.15
CA SER A 230 8.31 5.00 2.18
C SER A 230 7.78 4.71 3.59
N GLY A 231 6.51 4.32 3.73
CA GLY A 231 5.91 4.01 5.02
C GLY A 231 5.81 5.22 5.95
N GLN A 232 5.29 6.33 5.46
CA GLN A 232 5.00 7.54 6.22
C GLN A 232 3.51 7.62 6.53
N ALA A 233 3.14 8.43 7.54
CA ALA A 233 1.75 8.66 7.91
C ALA A 233 1.47 10.12 8.25
N VAL A 234 0.20 10.48 8.33
CA VAL A 234 -0.25 11.80 8.78
C VAL A 234 -1.46 11.68 9.68
N PHE A 235 -1.37 12.30 10.85
CA PHE A 235 -2.50 12.54 11.75
C PHE A 235 -3.10 13.91 11.43
N ALA A 236 -4.43 14.00 11.33
CA ALA A 236 -5.08 15.26 11.00
C ALA A 236 -6.41 15.45 11.71
N TYR A 237 -6.84 16.71 11.78
CA TYR A 237 -8.10 17.14 12.38
C TYR A 237 -8.18 16.88 13.88
N GLY A 238 -9.38 16.83 14.45
CA GLY A 238 -9.64 16.57 15.86
C GLY A 238 -10.14 17.78 16.63
N ASN A 239 -10.25 17.60 17.94
CA ASN A 239 -10.81 18.59 18.86
C ASN A 239 -10.01 18.64 20.17
N ALA A 240 -9.96 19.82 20.80
CA ALA A 240 -9.64 20.00 22.21
C ALA A 240 -10.58 21.07 22.77
N ASP A 241 -11.69 20.59 23.36
CA ASP A 241 -12.81 21.39 23.81
C ASP A 241 -12.43 22.84 24.25
N PRO A 242 -13.07 23.84 23.67
CA PRO A 242 -14.17 23.83 22.70
C PRO A 242 -13.73 23.86 21.22
N ASN A 243 -12.43 23.73 20.91
CA ASN A 243 -11.85 24.06 19.61
C ASN A 243 -11.77 22.84 18.70
N PHE A 244 -12.33 22.94 17.49
CA PHE A 244 -12.09 22.01 16.39
C PHE A 244 -10.83 22.42 15.61
N TYR A 245 -10.09 21.43 15.10
CA TYR A 245 -8.85 21.67 14.38
C TYR A 245 -8.86 21.03 12.98
N SER A 246 -8.12 21.68 12.07
CA SER A 246 -7.80 21.12 10.74
C SER A 246 -6.29 20.91 10.54
N MET A 247 -5.47 21.17 11.56
CA MET A 247 -4.03 20.96 11.53
C MET A 247 -3.65 19.49 11.37
N SER A 248 -2.41 19.26 10.95
CA SER A 248 -1.87 17.92 10.77
C SER A 248 -0.45 17.76 11.31
N ASN A 249 -0.07 16.52 11.61
CA ASN A 249 1.27 16.13 12.01
C ASN A 249 1.71 14.94 11.16
N LYS A 250 2.77 15.11 10.40
CA LYS A 250 3.38 14.01 9.63
C LYS A 250 4.15 13.08 10.56
N VAL A 251 4.21 11.82 10.17
CA VAL A 251 5.00 10.77 10.82
C VAL A 251 6.03 10.27 9.82
N SER A 252 7.29 10.26 10.22
CA SER A 252 8.36 9.71 9.40
C SER A 252 8.30 8.18 9.32
N SER A 253 9.02 7.58 8.39
CA SER A 253 9.19 6.11 8.30
C SER A 253 9.87 5.48 9.53
N SER A 254 10.47 6.29 10.39
CA SER A 254 11.01 5.86 11.70
C SER A 254 10.04 6.07 12.87
N GLY A 255 8.80 6.54 12.63
CA GLY A 255 7.78 6.73 13.65
C GLY A 255 7.88 8.06 14.42
N VAL A 256 8.68 9.02 13.95
CA VAL A 256 8.81 10.32 14.58
C VAL A 256 7.65 11.23 14.14
N VAL A 257 6.85 11.70 15.10
CA VAL A 257 5.78 12.68 14.88
C VAL A 257 6.38 14.07 14.75
N ALA A 258 6.08 14.77 13.66
CA ALA A 258 6.51 16.14 13.42
C ALA A 258 5.60 17.16 14.12
N SER A 259 6.08 18.40 14.27
CA SER A 259 5.29 19.54 14.77
C SER A 259 4.07 19.82 13.88
N ASP A 260 3.14 20.62 14.41
CA ASP A 260 1.92 21.01 13.71
C ASP A 260 2.20 21.67 12.36
N THR A 261 1.49 21.21 11.34
CA THR A 261 1.38 21.87 10.04
C THR A 261 0.05 22.60 9.98
N THR A 262 0.06 23.83 9.44
CA THR A 262 -1.14 24.64 9.25
C THR A 262 -2.29 23.84 8.67
N GLY A 263 -3.45 23.99 9.26
CA GLY A 263 -4.66 23.25 8.88
C GLY A 263 -5.16 23.56 7.48
N VAL A 264 -5.70 22.54 6.82
CA VAL A 264 -6.33 22.61 5.50
C VAL A 264 -7.75 22.08 5.60
N GLY A 265 -8.68 22.75 4.96
CA GLY A 265 -10.10 22.38 4.96
C GLY A 265 -10.83 22.69 6.27
N THR A 266 -12.06 22.24 6.36
CA THR A 266 -12.97 22.48 7.49
C THR A 266 -12.56 21.70 8.72
N ALA A 267 -12.34 22.42 9.83
CA ALA A 267 -11.98 21.82 11.13
C ALA A 267 -13.11 20.92 11.66
N ARG A 268 -12.78 19.69 12.06
CA ARG A 268 -13.75 18.66 12.46
C ARG A 268 -13.12 17.54 13.27
N GLN A 269 -13.94 16.71 13.89
CA GLN A 269 -13.55 15.51 14.62
C GLN A 269 -14.39 14.28 14.23
N GLU A 270 -14.04 13.11 14.76
CA GLU A 270 -14.78 11.85 14.57
C GLU A 270 -15.04 11.50 13.11
N LEU A 271 -14.09 11.82 12.27
CA LEU A 271 -14.02 11.53 10.84
C LEU A 271 -13.46 10.12 10.61
N GLY A 272 -13.57 9.61 9.39
CA GLY A 272 -12.90 8.39 8.94
C GLY A 272 -11.67 8.72 8.09
N ALA A 273 -10.74 7.77 8.00
CA ALA A 273 -9.61 7.82 7.07
C ALA A 273 -9.36 6.47 6.45
N THR A 274 -8.88 6.45 5.20
CA THR A 274 -8.47 5.22 4.51
C THR A 274 -7.44 5.54 3.42
N GLU A 275 -6.63 4.55 3.09
CA GLU A 275 -5.75 4.57 1.94
C GLU A 275 -6.55 4.29 0.65
N PHE A 276 -6.04 4.77 -0.49
CA PHE A 276 -6.49 4.41 -1.83
C PHE A 276 -5.34 4.65 -2.83
N GLY A 277 -5.41 4.04 -4.01
CA GLY A 277 -4.36 4.17 -5.01
C GLY A 277 -2.97 3.83 -4.45
N ASP A 278 -1.95 4.24 -5.14
CA ASP A 278 -0.56 4.00 -4.74
C ASP A 278 -0.05 5.10 -3.80
N GLY A 279 -0.09 4.82 -2.49
CA GLY A 279 0.40 5.72 -1.45
C GLY A 279 -0.41 7.01 -1.28
N LEU A 280 -1.69 6.98 -1.58
CA LEU A 280 -2.63 8.09 -1.39
C LEU A 280 -3.55 7.82 -0.21
N GLY A 281 -4.01 8.89 0.44
CA GLY A 281 -4.95 8.80 1.54
C GLY A 281 -6.14 9.74 1.38
N ILE A 282 -7.20 9.50 2.15
CA ILE A 282 -8.38 10.34 2.20
C ILE A 282 -8.96 10.39 3.60
N PHE A 283 -9.27 11.59 4.06
CA PHE A 283 -10.09 11.87 5.24
C PHE A 283 -11.50 12.24 4.78
N ALA A 284 -12.54 11.71 5.41
CA ALA A 284 -13.91 12.03 5.04
C ALA A 284 -14.87 12.02 6.23
N TYR A 285 -15.98 12.75 6.06
CA TYR A 285 -17.05 12.86 7.05
C TYR A 285 -16.61 13.56 8.34
N GLY A 286 -17.31 13.28 9.43
CA GLY A 286 -17.04 13.85 10.75
C GLY A 286 -18.06 14.90 11.19
N VAL A 287 -17.78 15.55 12.32
CA VAL A 287 -18.62 16.59 12.90
C VAL A 287 -17.84 17.88 13.11
N THR A 288 -18.45 19.01 12.77
CA THR A 288 -17.99 20.37 13.00
C THR A 288 -18.77 20.99 14.16
N ALA A 289 -18.51 22.26 14.46
CA ALA A 289 -19.33 23.03 15.41
C ALA A 289 -20.79 23.19 14.93
N GLU A 290 -21.01 23.17 13.62
CA GLU A 290 -22.34 23.35 13.00
C GLU A 290 -23.09 22.02 12.78
N GLY A 291 -22.42 20.87 12.96
CA GLY A 291 -23.02 19.55 12.78
C GLY A 291 -22.23 18.63 11.88
N ASN A 292 -22.84 17.51 11.53
CA ASN A 292 -22.21 16.48 10.70
C ASN A 292 -21.98 16.95 9.28
N VAL A 293 -20.86 16.51 8.69
CA VAL A 293 -20.47 16.81 7.32
C VAL A 293 -20.15 15.53 6.54
N SER A 294 -20.21 15.61 5.21
CA SER A 294 -19.77 14.55 4.28
C SER A 294 -18.58 14.98 3.42
N LEU A 295 -17.93 16.09 3.79
CA LEU A 295 -16.73 16.62 3.11
C LEU A 295 -15.58 15.58 3.10
N SER A 296 -14.70 15.70 2.12
CA SER A 296 -13.48 14.87 2.07
C SER A 296 -12.26 15.70 1.67
N ASN A 297 -11.08 15.21 2.09
CA ASN A 297 -9.78 15.78 1.79
C ASN A 297 -8.81 14.67 1.41
N LYS A 298 -8.28 14.71 0.20
CA LYS A 298 -7.27 13.76 -0.26
C LYS A 298 -5.90 14.10 0.30
N VAL A 299 -5.08 13.09 0.50
CA VAL A 299 -3.68 13.18 0.89
C VAL A 299 -2.84 12.65 -0.26
N ASN A 300 -1.89 13.44 -0.74
CA ASN A 300 -0.99 13.00 -1.82
C ASN A 300 0.19 12.18 -1.28
N THR A 301 1.00 11.63 -2.18
CA THR A 301 2.18 10.81 -1.86
C THR A 301 3.28 11.54 -1.05
N SER A 302 3.19 12.84 -0.90
CA SER A 302 4.07 13.66 -0.04
C SER A 302 3.42 14.02 1.30
N GLY A 303 2.23 13.47 1.60
CA GLY A 303 1.48 13.76 2.84
C GLY A 303 0.90 15.17 2.90
N VAL A 304 0.62 15.79 1.75
CA VAL A 304 -0.04 17.09 1.69
C VAL A 304 -1.55 16.87 1.59
N ILE A 305 -2.28 17.46 2.52
CA ILE A 305 -3.75 17.42 2.55
C ILE A 305 -4.30 18.47 1.59
N ALA A 306 -5.20 18.08 0.69
CA ALA A 306 -5.89 18.97 -0.23
C ALA A 306 -7.08 19.68 0.44
N SER A 307 -7.57 20.76 -0.15
CA SER A 307 -8.79 21.47 0.28
C SER A 307 -10.02 20.57 0.21
N ASP A 308 -11.11 21.02 0.85
CA ASP A 308 -12.38 20.30 0.89
C ASP A 308 -12.93 20.00 -0.50
N VAL A 309 -13.37 18.77 -0.66
CA VAL A 309 -14.17 18.32 -1.79
C VAL A 309 -15.62 18.20 -1.30
N THR A 310 -16.56 18.64 -2.13
CA THR A 310 -18.01 18.56 -1.87
C THR A 310 -18.39 17.15 -1.40
N GLY A 311 -19.19 17.08 -0.35
CA GLY A 311 -19.56 15.84 0.29
C GLY A 311 -20.40 14.91 -0.59
N VAL A 312 -20.19 13.62 -0.40
CA VAL A 312 -20.96 12.54 -1.04
C VAL A 312 -21.54 11.65 0.06
N GLY A 313 -22.80 11.28 -0.10
CA GLY A 313 -23.53 10.43 0.84
C GLY A 313 -23.98 11.16 2.11
N THR A 314 -24.51 10.38 3.05
CA THR A 314 -25.08 10.89 4.30
C THR A 314 -24.00 11.46 5.22
N ALA A 315 -24.17 12.71 5.65
CA ALA A 315 -23.31 13.36 6.63
C ALA A 315 -23.41 12.66 7.99
N ARG A 316 -22.26 12.24 8.54
CA ARG A 316 -22.22 11.41 9.76
C ARG A 316 -20.87 11.47 10.47
N GLN A 317 -20.82 11.01 11.70
CA GLN A 317 -19.63 11.00 12.55
C GLN A 317 -19.41 9.62 13.21
N GLY A 318 -18.24 9.41 13.81
CA GLY A 318 -17.92 8.19 14.55
C GLY A 318 -17.81 6.95 13.66
N LEU A 319 -17.39 7.14 12.41
CA LEU A 319 -17.07 6.09 11.46
C LEU A 319 -15.56 5.83 11.46
N ASP A 320 -15.18 4.73 10.85
CA ASP A 320 -13.78 4.48 10.49
C ASP A 320 -13.69 4.03 9.02
N GLY A 321 -12.49 3.96 8.50
CA GLY A 321 -12.21 3.54 7.14
C GLY A 321 -11.09 2.51 7.09
N VAL A 322 -11.11 1.68 6.05
CA VAL A 322 -10.07 0.69 5.80
C VAL A 322 -9.86 0.49 4.30
N SER A 323 -8.62 0.18 3.91
CA SER A 323 -8.27 -0.20 2.55
C SER A 323 -8.73 -1.63 2.22
N TYR A 324 -9.01 -1.89 0.94
CA TYR A 324 -9.31 -3.22 0.40
C TYR A 324 -8.88 -3.31 -1.07
N GLY A 325 -8.68 -4.54 -1.57
CA GLY A 325 -8.34 -4.80 -2.96
C GLY A 325 -7.00 -4.18 -3.38
N GLY A 326 -6.14 -3.88 -2.41
CA GLY A 326 -4.81 -3.30 -2.63
C GLY A 326 -4.79 -1.79 -2.88
N ASP A 327 -5.80 -1.24 -3.55
CA ASP A 327 -5.80 0.15 -4.05
C ASP A 327 -7.10 0.94 -3.79
N LYS A 328 -8.04 0.40 -3.05
CA LYS A 328 -9.36 0.98 -2.77
C LYS A 328 -9.61 1.12 -1.27
N GLY A 329 -10.54 2.00 -0.91
CA GLY A 329 -10.96 2.18 0.48
C GLY A 329 -12.46 2.03 0.69
N ILE A 330 -12.87 1.87 1.94
CA ILE A 330 -14.28 1.85 2.33
C ILE A 330 -14.44 2.49 3.71
N PHE A 331 -15.42 3.36 3.84
CA PHE A 331 -15.94 3.87 5.09
C PHE A 331 -17.19 3.10 5.49
N ALA A 332 -17.34 2.75 6.75
CA ALA A 332 -18.52 2.01 7.18
C ALA A 332 -19.00 2.38 8.58
N TYR A 333 -20.29 2.12 8.80
CA TYR A 333 -21.02 2.37 10.04
C TYR A 333 -21.16 3.87 10.35
N ALA A 334 -21.29 4.22 11.61
CA ALA A 334 -21.51 5.58 12.10
C ALA A 334 -22.99 5.95 12.24
N GLY A 335 -23.22 7.16 12.68
CA GLY A 335 -24.55 7.71 12.85
C GLY A 335 -24.56 9.24 12.78
N SER A 336 -25.73 9.82 12.90
CA SER A 336 -25.89 11.27 13.04
C SER A 336 -25.53 11.76 14.45
N SER A 337 -25.48 10.84 15.41
CA SER A 337 -25.11 11.10 16.81
C SER A 337 -24.63 9.80 17.50
N ALA A 338 -24.14 9.93 18.74
CA ALA A 338 -23.71 8.79 19.54
C ALA A 338 -24.85 7.81 19.92
N THR A 339 -26.09 8.13 19.59
CA THR A 339 -27.30 7.31 19.84
C THR A 339 -28.02 6.90 18.56
N ASP A 340 -27.58 7.39 17.42
CA ASP A 340 -28.09 7.02 16.09
C ASP A 340 -27.06 6.14 15.39
N PHE A 341 -27.38 4.86 15.23
CA PHE A 341 -26.47 3.84 14.74
C PHE A 341 -26.80 3.44 13.30
N GLY A 342 -25.83 3.50 12.41
CA GLY A 342 -26.04 3.22 10.99
C GLY A 342 -25.21 2.04 10.45
N THR A 343 -25.64 1.53 9.30
CA THR A 343 -24.94 0.53 8.49
C THR A 343 -24.49 1.09 7.15
N VAL A 344 -24.48 2.41 6.99
CA VAL A 344 -24.12 3.07 5.74
C VAL A 344 -22.64 2.82 5.41
N THR A 345 -22.36 2.50 4.16
CA THR A 345 -21.02 2.37 3.61
C THR A 345 -20.81 3.28 2.40
N ASN A 346 -19.57 3.76 2.24
CA ASN A 346 -19.16 4.45 1.01
C ASN A 346 -17.81 3.89 0.58
N ARG A 347 -17.77 3.31 -0.60
CA ARG A 347 -16.53 2.83 -1.21
C ARG A 347 -15.75 4.00 -1.79
N VAL A 348 -14.43 3.90 -1.75
CA VAL A 348 -13.49 4.84 -2.35
C VAL A 348 -12.78 4.11 -3.49
N SER A 349 -12.82 4.68 -4.68
CA SER A 349 -12.11 4.13 -5.83
C SER A 349 -10.59 4.34 -5.70
N ASN A 350 -9.81 3.69 -6.55
CA ASN A 350 -8.36 3.90 -6.64
C ASN A 350 -7.93 5.31 -7.10
N THR A 351 -8.87 6.13 -7.52
CA THR A 351 -8.66 7.56 -7.82
C THR A 351 -9.19 8.49 -6.71
N GLY A 352 -9.63 7.89 -5.58
CA GLY A 352 -10.17 8.62 -4.43
C GLY A 352 -11.53 9.26 -4.67
N VAL A 353 -12.37 8.65 -5.49
CA VAL A 353 -13.78 9.05 -5.67
C VAL A 353 -14.63 8.26 -4.67
N ILE A 354 -15.35 8.99 -3.81
CA ILE A 354 -16.29 8.38 -2.86
C ILE A 354 -17.59 8.07 -3.59
N ALA A 355 -18.06 6.83 -3.50
CA ALA A 355 -19.35 6.41 -4.06
C ALA A 355 -20.51 6.84 -3.16
N SER A 356 -21.74 6.89 -3.72
CA SER A 356 -22.97 7.09 -2.98
C SER A 356 -23.16 6.02 -1.90
N ASP A 357 -24.11 6.27 -0.98
CA ASP A 357 -24.43 5.40 0.12
C ASP A 357 -24.79 3.98 -0.34
N GLY A 358 -24.08 3.01 0.23
CA GLY A 358 -24.40 1.60 0.23
C GLY A 358 -24.78 1.14 1.63
N GLN A 359 -25.17 -0.12 1.73
CA GLN A 359 -25.50 -0.75 3.03
C GLN A 359 -24.50 -1.89 3.32
N THR A 360 -24.20 -2.09 4.59
CA THR A 360 -23.43 -3.25 5.04
C THR A 360 -24.35 -4.27 5.73
N ALA A 361 -23.91 -5.51 5.79
CA ALA A 361 -24.44 -6.51 6.71
C ALA A 361 -23.91 -6.25 8.13
N GLY A 362 -24.65 -6.73 9.14
CA GLY A 362 -24.22 -6.72 10.53
C GLY A 362 -24.87 -5.65 11.40
N THR A 363 -24.48 -5.67 12.66
CA THR A 363 -25.05 -4.82 13.70
C THR A 363 -24.67 -3.36 13.51
N THR A 364 -25.66 -2.48 13.55
CA THR A 364 -25.50 -1.02 13.52
C THR A 364 -24.66 -0.55 14.70
N ARG A 365 -23.72 0.35 14.47
CA ARG A 365 -22.83 0.85 15.51
C ARG A 365 -22.18 2.21 15.18
N TYR A 366 -21.68 2.83 16.22
CA TYR A 366 -20.96 4.11 16.22
C TYR A 366 -19.60 3.93 16.89
N ALA A 367 -18.62 4.76 16.52
CA ALA A 367 -17.27 4.76 17.09
C ALA A 367 -16.59 3.37 17.05
N ASN A 368 -16.77 2.69 15.92
CA ASN A 368 -16.06 1.45 15.57
C ASN A 368 -14.59 1.72 15.28
N MET A 369 -13.83 0.65 15.08
CA MET A 369 -12.43 0.65 14.71
C MET A 369 -12.26 -0.13 13.40
N ALA A 370 -11.26 0.20 12.60
CA ALA A 370 -10.94 -0.53 11.39
C ALA A 370 -9.45 -0.83 11.30
N ALA A 371 -9.09 -2.00 10.75
CA ALA A 371 -7.71 -2.40 10.54
C ALA A 371 -7.59 -3.23 9.25
N PRO A 372 -6.50 -3.10 8.48
CA PRO A 372 -6.23 -3.98 7.35
C PRO A 372 -5.71 -5.35 7.81
N PHE A 373 -5.88 -6.38 6.98
CA PHE A 373 -5.25 -7.70 7.15
C PHE A 373 -5.13 -8.41 5.79
N GLY A 374 -4.31 -9.46 5.72
CA GLY A 374 -4.20 -10.34 4.55
C GLY A 374 -3.70 -9.66 3.27
N GLY A 375 -3.14 -8.45 3.40
CA GLY A 375 -2.56 -7.68 2.30
C GLY A 375 -3.57 -6.85 1.49
N ASP A 376 -4.80 -7.32 1.32
CA ASP A 376 -5.82 -6.68 0.47
C ASP A 376 -7.22 -6.69 1.07
N GLN A 377 -7.35 -7.01 2.35
CA GLN A 377 -8.62 -7.11 3.06
C GLN A 377 -8.64 -6.18 4.28
N GLY A 378 -9.84 -5.89 4.76
CA GLY A 378 -10.06 -5.07 5.94
C GLY A 378 -11.02 -5.72 6.95
N ILE A 379 -11.04 -5.19 8.16
CA ILE A 379 -11.96 -5.63 9.21
C ILE A 379 -12.42 -4.43 10.03
N PHE A 380 -13.73 -4.32 10.23
CA PHE A 380 -14.33 -3.42 11.19
C PHE A 380 -14.65 -4.19 12.47
N ALA A 381 -14.35 -3.63 13.62
CA ALA A 381 -14.63 -4.28 14.89
C ALA A 381 -15.01 -3.28 15.97
N TYR A 382 -15.60 -3.80 17.06
CA TYR A 382 -15.96 -3.03 18.23
C TYR A 382 -16.96 -1.90 17.94
N GLY A 383 -17.11 -0.97 18.87
CA GLY A 383 -18.01 0.18 18.75
C GLY A 383 -19.12 0.15 19.79
N ASN A 384 -20.08 1.07 19.64
CA ASN A 384 -21.27 1.18 20.47
C ASN A 384 -22.53 0.92 19.63
N GLY A 385 -23.28 -0.09 19.94
CA GLY A 385 -24.58 -0.41 19.33
C GLY A 385 -25.74 -0.01 20.24
N SER A 386 -26.98 -0.27 19.81
CA SER A 386 -28.20 0.06 20.59
C SER A 386 -28.26 -0.61 21.96
N GLY A 387 -27.60 -1.75 22.15
CA GLY A 387 -27.48 -2.47 23.40
C GLY A 387 -26.25 -2.11 24.24
N GLY A 388 -25.47 -1.13 23.84
CA GLY A 388 -24.21 -0.74 24.49
C GLY A 388 -22.97 -1.14 23.66
N ARG A 389 -21.82 -1.19 24.34
CA ARG A 389 -20.54 -1.50 23.67
C ARG A 389 -20.50 -2.94 23.21
N ILE A 390 -19.94 -3.16 22.03
CA ILE A 390 -19.85 -4.49 21.39
C ILE A 390 -18.40 -4.83 21.06
N SER A 391 -18.15 -6.15 20.87
CA SER A 391 -16.88 -6.69 20.40
C SER A 391 -17.01 -7.47 19.09
N LEU A 392 -18.15 -7.37 18.42
CA LEU A 392 -18.40 -7.98 17.10
C LEU A 392 -17.46 -7.45 16.06
N SER A 393 -17.21 -8.25 15.02
CA SER A 393 -16.40 -7.83 13.88
C SER A 393 -17.03 -8.21 12.55
N ASN A 394 -16.68 -7.48 11.49
CA ASN A 394 -17.11 -7.71 10.12
C ASN A 394 -15.92 -7.59 9.18
N LYS A 395 -15.58 -8.67 8.50
CA LYS A 395 -14.50 -8.66 7.49
C LYS A 395 -14.95 -7.94 6.23
N VAL A 396 -14.03 -7.27 5.61
CA VAL A 396 -14.18 -6.66 4.28
C VAL A 396 -13.35 -7.46 3.30
N SER A 397 -13.99 -8.01 2.28
CA SER A 397 -13.29 -8.75 1.23
C SER A 397 -12.48 -7.82 0.31
N ASN A 398 -11.59 -8.37 -0.48
CA ASN A 398 -10.87 -7.64 -1.54
C ASN A 398 -11.77 -7.03 -2.64
N ALA A 399 -13.05 -7.39 -2.67
CA ALA A 399 -14.08 -6.74 -3.51
C ALA A 399 -14.84 -5.62 -2.77
N GLY A 400 -14.47 -5.28 -1.52
CA GLY A 400 -15.14 -4.28 -0.69
C GLY A 400 -16.52 -4.69 -0.21
N ILE A 401 -16.76 -5.98 -0.02
CA ILE A 401 -18.02 -6.51 0.55
C ILE A 401 -17.81 -6.70 2.05
N VAL A 402 -18.65 -6.03 2.86
CA VAL A 402 -18.66 -6.19 4.31
C VAL A 402 -19.51 -7.42 4.68
N ALA A 403 -18.89 -8.40 5.33
CA ALA A 403 -19.52 -9.64 5.73
C ALA A 403 -20.43 -9.47 6.96
N SER A 404 -21.25 -10.47 7.24
CA SER A 404 -22.06 -10.56 8.47
C SER A 404 -21.20 -10.54 9.73
N ASP A 405 -21.85 -10.31 10.88
CA ASP A 405 -21.19 -10.31 12.18
C ASP A 405 -20.48 -11.63 12.48
N VAL A 406 -19.26 -11.51 12.97
CA VAL A 406 -18.51 -12.58 13.61
C VAL A 406 -18.59 -12.35 15.12
N SER A 407 -18.75 -13.44 15.88
CA SER A 407 -18.81 -13.42 17.35
C SER A 407 -17.70 -12.57 17.95
N GLY A 408 -18.04 -11.76 18.93
CA GLY A 408 -17.13 -10.82 19.56
C GLY A 408 -15.97 -11.50 20.29
N VAL A 409 -14.80 -10.91 20.20
CA VAL A 409 -13.59 -11.33 20.90
C VAL A 409 -13.05 -10.16 21.72
N GLY A 410 -12.58 -10.43 22.92
CA GLY A 410 -12.02 -9.44 23.84
C GLY A 410 -13.03 -8.49 24.45
N THR A 411 -12.54 -7.48 25.15
CA THR A 411 -13.34 -6.49 25.88
C THR A 411 -14.14 -5.60 24.93
N ALA A 412 -15.47 -5.62 25.07
CA ALA A 412 -16.38 -4.76 24.33
C ALA A 412 -16.11 -3.27 24.66
N ARG A 413 -15.83 -2.46 23.64
CA ARG A 413 -15.40 -1.06 23.79
C ARG A 413 -15.67 -0.24 22.54
N MET A 414 -15.57 1.07 22.63
CA MET A 414 -15.69 2.02 21.53
C MET A 414 -14.55 3.03 21.55
N GLN A 415 -14.42 3.89 20.53
CA GLN A 415 -13.46 4.99 20.52
C GLN A 415 -11.98 4.56 20.69
N GLY A 416 -11.63 3.34 20.35
CA GLY A 416 -10.25 2.93 20.14
C GLY A 416 -9.81 3.24 18.71
N ALA A 417 -8.70 2.68 18.31
CA ALA A 417 -8.21 2.79 16.93
C ALA A 417 -7.72 1.43 16.41
N GLY A 418 -7.67 1.30 15.08
CA GLY A 418 -7.04 0.19 14.40
C GLY A 418 -5.87 0.66 13.55
N ALA A 419 -4.95 -0.26 13.25
CA ALA A 419 -3.82 -0.04 12.38
C ALA A 419 -3.30 -1.36 11.80
N GLY A 420 -2.53 -1.27 10.72
CA GLY A 420 -1.86 -2.41 10.13
C GLY A 420 -0.42 -2.54 10.61
N TYR A 421 0.10 -3.76 10.72
CA TYR A 421 1.51 -4.05 11.04
C TYR A 421 1.95 -5.39 10.47
N GLY A 422 3.26 -5.61 10.46
CA GLY A 422 3.87 -6.89 10.09
C GLY A 422 3.67 -7.29 8.64
N TYR A 423 4.71 -7.85 8.08
CA TYR A 423 4.65 -8.59 6.83
C TYR A 423 4.36 -10.08 7.09
N SER A 424 4.07 -10.83 6.07
CA SER A 424 3.88 -12.30 6.14
C SER A 424 5.17 -13.01 6.53
#